data_1f0ce8b14588b035bd092907120c93d0
#
_entry.id   1f0ce8b14588b035bd092907120c93d0
#
_cell.length_a   1.000
_cell.length_b   1.000
_cell.length_c   1.000
_cell.angle_alpha   90.00
_cell.angle_beta   90.00
_cell.angle_gamma   90.00
#
_symmetry.space_group_name_H-M   'P 1'
#
loop_
_entity.id
_entity.type
_entity.pdbx_description
1 polymer ?
#
loop_
_entity_poly.entity_id
_entity_poly.type
_entity_poly.pdbx_seq_one_letter_code
_entity_poly.pdbx_strand_id
1 'polypeptide(L)'
;MAQDNPRTLRVAAIQMESQNGFVRENLEHAQPFVEQAAKQGARLIVLPEFMPTGYVFTTAIWDAGEPKHGLTVQWLKENSKRLNVYLGTSFLEADGVDFFNTFIITTPEGTEAGRVRKQTPAAFEAYFTRGESGPHTINTEFGTIGVGICYENMLSYIPRLMFAHSVDIMLMPHSAPSPMESILTPRSAVDAFNANLKGLAQNYAGLLGIPAVMINKSGRWETPLPLIPFLTQVSAFPGYTSIADSDGTLKAQLGAGEGVIVEDVTLAASRKKNVVPSCRGRWTGRFPWGIRIWRLVEAMGSISYSLSSERKRRARSISS
;
A
#
# COMPACT_ATOMS: atom_id res chain seq x y z
N MET A 1 14.03 -32.81 11.14
CA MET A 1 13.16 -31.86 10.38
C MET A 1 12.05 -31.47 11.33
N ALA A 2 11.98 -30.21 11.74
CA ALA A 2 10.84 -29.74 12.53
C ALA A 2 9.57 -29.98 11.70
N GLN A 3 8.54 -30.60 12.29
CA GLN A 3 7.25 -30.76 11.65
C GLN A 3 6.73 -29.35 11.35
N ASP A 4 6.58 -29.01 10.07
CA ASP A 4 5.91 -27.81 9.62
C ASP A 4 4.43 -27.97 9.99
N ASN A 5 4.02 -27.31 11.06
CA ASN A 5 2.61 -27.29 11.46
C ASN A 5 1.99 -26.00 10.87
N PRO A 6 1.24 -26.09 9.77
CA PRO A 6 0.62 -24.92 9.15
C PRO A 6 -0.24 -24.18 10.16
N ARG A 7 -0.07 -22.87 10.25
CA ARG A 7 -0.89 -22.00 11.12
C ARG A 7 -1.89 -21.24 10.28
N THR A 8 -3.07 -21.03 10.82
CA THR A 8 -4.11 -20.23 10.18
C THR A 8 -4.10 -18.81 10.77
N LEU A 9 -4.14 -17.81 9.90
CA LEU A 9 -4.31 -16.41 10.26
C LEU A 9 -5.57 -15.86 9.58
N ARG A 10 -6.50 -15.32 10.37
CA ARG A 10 -7.68 -14.62 9.84
C ARG A 10 -7.33 -13.19 9.54
N VAL A 11 -7.36 -12.82 8.24
CA VAL A 11 -6.95 -11.52 7.73
C VAL A 11 -8.14 -10.79 7.13
N ALA A 12 -8.24 -9.49 7.37
CA ALA A 12 -9.20 -8.62 6.70
C ALA A 12 -8.49 -7.59 5.82
N ALA A 13 -9.07 -7.34 4.65
CA ALA A 13 -8.68 -6.26 3.76
C ALA A 13 -9.89 -5.36 3.51
N ILE A 14 -9.68 -4.05 3.71
CA ILE A 14 -10.71 -3.02 3.59
C ILE A 14 -10.48 -2.24 2.31
N GLN A 15 -11.52 -2.14 1.49
CA GLN A 15 -11.58 -1.28 0.31
C GLN A 15 -12.50 -0.13 0.60
N MET A 16 -12.01 1.10 0.47
CA MET A 16 -12.81 2.29 0.79
C MET A 16 -12.40 3.50 -0.04
N GLU A 17 -13.27 4.49 -0.10
CA GLU A 17 -12.99 5.82 -0.62
C GLU A 17 -12.22 6.65 0.40
N SER A 18 -11.47 7.62 -0.07
CA SER A 18 -10.80 8.61 0.78
C SER A 18 -10.88 9.97 0.14
N GLN A 19 -11.27 10.96 0.90
CA GLN A 19 -11.27 12.34 0.48
C GLN A 19 -9.87 12.94 0.63
N ASN A 20 -9.42 13.69 -0.38
CA ASN A 20 -8.09 14.30 -0.37
C ASN A 20 -7.97 15.38 0.71
N GLY A 21 -7.04 15.22 1.64
CA GLY A 21 -6.76 16.17 2.72
C GLY A 21 -7.65 16.09 3.96
N PHE A 22 -8.69 15.26 3.97
CA PHE A 22 -9.66 15.14 5.06
C PHE A 22 -9.30 13.98 6.00
N VAL A 23 -8.18 14.13 6.72
CA VAL A 23 -7.61 13.04 7.54
C VAL A 23 -8.60 12.51 8.57
N ARG A 24 -9.23 13.39 9.34
CA ARG A 24 -10.17 13.01 10.40
C ARG A 24 -11.39 12.30 9.85
N GLU A 25 -12.00 12.87 8.82
CA GLU A 25 -13.20 12.34 8.18
C GLU A 25 -12.92 10.97 7.53
N ASN A 26 -11.74 10.77 6.95
CA ASN A 26 -11.32 9.49 6.40
C ASN A 26 -11.13 8.43 7.50
N LEU A 27 -10.59 8.79 8.67
CA LEU A 27 -10.49 7.90 9.82
C LEU A 27 -11.87 7.56 10.40
N GLU A 28 -12.77 8.52 10.50
CA GLU A 28 -14.16 8.31 10.93
C GLU A 28 -14.90 7.40 9.93
N HIS A 29 -14.69 7.61 8.62
CA HIS A 29 -15.26 6.76 7.57
C HIS A 29 -14.72 5.32 7.61
N ALA A 30 -13.45 5.13 7.96
CA ALA A 30 -12.83 3.82 8.11
C ALA A 30 -13.35 3.01 9.32
N GLN A 31 -13.81 3.70 10.36
CA GLN A 31 -14.17 3.11 11.64
C GLN A 31 -15.15 1.94 11.54
N PRO A 32 -16.33 2.06 10.87
CA PRO A 32 -17.29 0.97 10.77
C PRO A 32 -16.74 -0.25 10.02
N PHE A 33 -15.88 -0.07 9.02
CA PHE A 33 -15.26 -1.18 8.28
C PHE A 33 -14.28 -1.97 9.17
N VAL A 34 -13.49 -1.26 9.99
CA VAL A 34 -12.56 -1.89 10.93
C VAL A 34 -13.33 -2.66 12.01
N GLU A 35 -14.41 -2.11 12.53
CA GLU A 35 -15.28 -2.80 13.50
C GLU A 35 -15.96 -4.03 12.89
N GLN A 36 -16.42 -3.92 11.64
CA GLN A 36 -16.99 -5.05 10.90
C GLN A 36 -15.97 -6.18 10.74
N ALA A 37 -14.72 -5.86 10.35
CA ALA A 37 -13.64 -6.83 10.20
C ALA A 37 -13.31 -7.52 11.53
N ALA A 38 -13.17 -6.76 12.60
CA ALA A 38 -12.92 -7.31 13.94
C ALA A 38 -14.06 -8.20 14.43
N LYS A 39 -15.33 -7.80 14.21
CA LYS A 39 -16.52 -8.61 14.55
C LYS A 39 -16.55 -9.93 13.78
N GLN A 40 -15.99 -10.00 12.59
CA GLN A 40 -15.84 -11.24 11.81
C GLN A 40 -14.62 -12.07 12.24
N GLY A 41 -13.93 -11.68 13.31
CA GLY A 41 -12.82 -12.41 13.93
C GLY A 41 -11.46 -12.18 13.26
N ALA A 42 -11.29 -11.12 12.46
CA ALA A 42 -9.99 -10.79 11.88
C ALA A 42 -8.97 -10.47 12.99
N ARG A 43 -7.76 -11.02 12.86
CA ARG A 43 -6.63 -10.74 13.75
C ARG A 43 -5.68 -9.71 13.16
N LEU A 44 -5.61 -9.63 11.83
CA LEU A 44 -4.87 -8.64 11.06
C LEU A 44 -5.83 -7.92 10.12
N ILE A 45 -5.96 -6.61 10.28
CA ILE A 45 -6.83 -5.74 9.46
C ILE A 45 -5.95 -4.72 8.74
N VAL A 46 -6.11 -4.63 7.42
CA VAL A 46 -5.29 -3.74 6.59
C VAL A 46 -6.17 -2.83 5.74
N LEU A 47 -5.84 -1.55 5.76
CA LEU A 47 -6.48 -0.48 4.99
C LEU A 47 -5.57 -0.04 3.83
N PRO A 48 -6.11 0.70 2.83
CA PRO A 48 -5.37 1.12 1.65
C PRO A 48 -4.18 2.06 1.95
N GLU A 49 -3.32 2.21 0.94
CA GLU A 49 -2.29 3.26 0.90
C GLU A 49 -2.92 4.64 1.02
N PHE A 50 -2.28 5.53 1.81
CA PHE A 50 -2.76 6.90 2.04
C PHE A 50 -4.26 6.96 2.37
N MET A 51 -4.75 5.97 3.16
CA MET A 51 -6.17 5.94 3.54
C MET A 51 -6.59 7.23 4.23
N PRO A 52 -5.88 7.74 5.24
CA PRO A 52 -6.27 9.00 5.89
C PRO A 52 -5.95 10.23 5.05
N THR A 53 -4.87 10.20 4.29
CA THR A 53 -4.31 11.37 3.57
C THR A 53 -5.10 11.74 2.31
N GLY A 54 -5.67 10.75 1.62
CA GLY A 54 -6.10 10.88 0.23
C GLY A 54 -4.93 10.69 -0.74
N TYR A 55 -5.13 10.98 -2.04
CA TYR A 55 -4.10 10.78 -3.07
C TYR A 55 -4.18 11.90 -4.11
N VAL A 56 -3.48 13.00 -3.88
CA VAL A 56 -3.49 14.19 -4.73
C VAL A 56 -2.08 14.64 -5.06
N PHE A 57 -1.85 15.03 -6.33
CA PHE A 57 -0.53 15.44 -6.83
C PHE A 57 -0.35 16.96 -6.87
N THR A 58 -0.56 17.60 -5.73
CA THR A 58 -0.28 19.02 -5.50
C THR A 58 0.38 19.21 -4.14
N THR A 59 0.93 20.41 -3.89
CA THR A 59 1.50 20.76 -2.58
C THR A 59 0.46 20.72 -1.44
N ALA A 60 -0.83 20.70 -1.76
CA ALA A 60 -1.91 20.54 -0.79
C ALA A 60 -1.86 19.17 -0.07
N ILE A 61 -1.23 18.14 -0.66
CA ILE A 61 -1.04 16.86 0.04
C ILE A 61 -0.26 17.02 1.35
N TRP A 62 0.65 18.01 1.41
CA TRP A 62 1.44 18.27 2.61
C TRP A 62 0.62 18.84 3.78
N ASP A 63 -0.57 19.40 3.51
CA ASP A 63 -1.49 19.86 4.56
C ASP A 63 -2.13 18.69 5.32
N ALA A 64 -2.16 17.51 4.70
CA ALA A 64 -2.55 16.24 5.32
C ALA A 64 -1.37 15.45 5.90
N GLY A 65 -0.18 16.05 5.95
CA GLY A 65 1.00 15.44 6.58
C GLY A 65 0.84 15.38 8.10
N GLU A 66 1.33 14.32 8.70
CA GLU A 66 1.26 14.09 10.13
C GLU A 66 2.64 13.81 10.73
N PRO A 67 2.91 14.21 11.99
CA PRO A 67 4.13 13.79 12.67
C PRO A 67 4.11 12.28 12.93
N LYS A 68 5.26 11.75 13.30
CA LYS A 68 5.49 10.31 13.57
C LYS A 68 4.45 9.66 14.47
N HIS A 69 3.86 10.41 15.38
CA HIS A 69 2.85 9.97 16.35
C HIS A 69 1.56 10.80 16.23
N GLY A 70 1.22 11.21 15.01
CA GLY A 70 0.05 12.02 14.69
C GLY A 70 -1.29 11.30 14.89
N LEU A 71 -2.35 11.95 14.41
CA LEU A 71 -3.74 11.51 14.57
C LEU A 71 -3.97 10.08 14.08
N THR A 72 -3.43 9.75 12.88
CA THR A 72 -3.56 8.40 12.30
C THR A 72 -2.94 7.34 13.20
N VAL A 73 -1.73 7.59 13.72
CA VAL A 73 -1.05 6.62 14.57
C VAL A 73 -1.76 6.44 15.92
N GLN A 74 -2.29 7.52 16.48
CA GLN A 74 -3.12 7.46 17.69
C GLN A 74 -4.40 6.66 17.45
N TRP A 75 -5.13 6.96 16.36
CA TRP A 75 -6.34 6.24 15.97
C TRP A 75 -6.07 4.73 15.77
N LEU A 76 -4.97 4.37 15.12
CA LEU A 76 -4.57 2.97 14.94
C LEU A 76 -4.32 2.29 16.29
N LYS A 77 -3.56 2.91 17.18
CA LYS A 77 -3.26 2.36 18.54
C LYS A 77 -4.51 2.17 19.37
N GLU A 78 -5.40 3.14 19.39
CA GLU A 78 -6.66 3.07 20.14
C GLU A 78 -7.56 1.95 19.62
N ASN A 79 -7.74 1.87 18.29
CA ASN A 79 -8.60 0.86 17.69
C ASN A 79 -8.01 -0.55 17.75
N SER A 80 -6.70 -0.72 17.52
CA SER A 80 -6.06 -2.01 17.64
C SER A 80 -6.18 -2.58 19.07
N LYS A 81 -6.00 -1.73 20.09
CA LYS A 81 -6.20 -2.12 21.49
C LYS A 81 -7.66 -2.41 21.81
N ARG A 82 -8.57 -1.52 21.43
CA ARG A 82 -10.00 -1.66 21.72
C ARG A 82 -10.62 -2.91 21.08
N LEU A 83 -10.18 -3.26 19.88
CA LEU A 83 -10.69 -4.37 19.10
C LEU A 83 -9.86 -5.65 19.23
N ASN A 84 -8.73 -5.58 19.93
CA ASN A 84 -7.78 -6.69 20.11
C ASN A 84 -7.27 -7.28 18.78
N VAL A 85 -6.80 -6.41 17.87
CA VAL A 85 -6.35 -6.75 16.51
C VAL A 85 -5.04 -6.07 16.15
N TYR A 86 -4.31 -6.64 15.19
CA TYR A 86 -3.29 -5.90 14.44
C TYR A 86 -3.99 -5.04 13.39
N LEU A 87 -3.64 -3.76 13.33
CA LEU A 87 -4.29 -2.80 12.43
C LEU A 87 -3.24 -1.98 11.69
N GLY A 88 -3.35 -1.88 10.37
CA GLY A 88 -2.36 -1.17 9.57
C GLY A 88 -2.93 -0.38 8.40
N THR A 89 -2.29 0.76 8.11
CA THR A 89 -2.52 1.59 6.92
C THR A 89 -1.27 2.39 6.56
N SER A 90 -1.25 3.06 5.41
CA SER A 90 -0.22 4.06 5.16
C SER A 90 -0.78 5.50 5.23
N PHE A 91 0.08 6.42 5.60
CA PHE A 91 -0.20 7.84 5.75
C PHE A 91 0.99 8.69 5.30
N LEU A 92 0.80 10.00 5.15
CA LEU A 92 1.86 10.95 4.83
C LEU A 92 2.57 11.36 6.13
N GLU A 93 3.71 10.76 6.40
CA GLU A 93 4.54 11.07 7.57
C GLU A 93 5.47 12.25 7.27
N ALA A 94 5.44 13.26 8.12
CA ALA A 94 6.44 14.32 8.15
C ALA A 94 7.52 13.98 9.18
N ASP A 95 8.78 13.92 8.74
CA ASP A 95 9.94 13.68 9.61
C ASP A 95 11.10 14.59 9.24
N GLY A 96 11.50 15.43 10.18
CA GLY A 96 12.53 16.46 9.99
C GLY A 96 12.15 17.45 8.89
N VAL A 97 12.76 17.32 7.71
CA VAL A 97 12.51 18.19 6.55
C VAL A 97 11.78 17.48 5.41
N ASP A 98 11.40 16.24 5.57
CA ASP A 98 10.88 15.38 4.51
C ASP A 98 9.49 14.83 4.81
N PHE A 99 8.80 14.44 3.74
CA PHE A 99 7.55 13.71 3.77
C PHE A 99 7.75 12.31 3.20
N PHE A 100 7.19 11.31 3.86
CA PHE A 100 7.28 9.91 3.48
C PHE A 100 5.90 9.28 3.35
N ASN A 101 5.73 8.40 2.39
CA ASN A 101 4.63 7.46 2.36
C ASN A 101 4.99 6.31 3.30
N THR A 102 4.40 6.29 4.49
CA THR A 102 4.76 5.37 5.56
C THR A 102 3.61 4.43 5.87
N PHE A 103 3.82 3.14 5.69
CA PHE A 103 2.94 2.09 6.18
C PHE A 103 3.32 1.71 7.62
N ILE A 104 2.33 1.58 8.48
CA ILE A 104 2.51 1.25 9.90
C ILE A 104 1.52 0.16 10.31
N ILE A 105 1.95 -0.73 11.21
CA ILE A 105 1.07 -1.70 11.89
C ILE A 105 1.16 -1.45 13.40
N THR A 106 -0.01 -1.45 14.06
CA THR A 106 -0.15 -1.43 15.52
C THR A 106 -0.63 -2.79 16.04
N THR A 107 -0.25 -3.10 17.27
CA THR A 107 -0.52 -4.39 17.94
C THR A 107 -1.79 -4.34 18.78
N PRO A 108 -2.35 -5.49 19.22
CA PRO A 108 -3.48 -5.56 20.14
C PRO A 108 -3.25 -4.84 21.48
N GLU A 109 -2.00 -4.61 21.88
CA GLU A 109 -1.64 -3.84 23.08
C GLU A 109 -1.71 -2.32 22.85
N GLY A 110 -1.96 -1.86 21.60
CA GLY A 110 -1.97 -0.45 21.23
C GLY A 110 -0.57 0.13 21.07
N THR A 111 0.40 -0.70 20.72
CA THR A 111 1.78 -0.28 20.43
C THR A 111 2.09 -0.40 18.94
N GLU A 112 3.17 0.20 18.50
CA GLU A 112 3.65 0.04 17.13
C GLU A 112 4.41 -1.28 16.99
N ALA A 113 3.96 -2.15 16.06
CA ALA A 113 4.71 -3.35 15.69
C ALA A 113 5.89 -3.01 14.79
N GLY A 114 5.72 -2.01 13.91
CA GLY A 114 6.75 -1.52 13.01
C GLY A 114 6.17 -0.65 11.90
N ARG A 115 7.08 -0.04 11.13
CA ARG A 115 6.74 0.78 9.96
C ARG A 115 7.66 0.53 8.78
N VAL A 116 7.15 0.80 7.60
CA VAL A 116 7.87 0.73 6.33
C VAL A 116 7.63 2.01 5.55
N ARG A 117 8.68 2.72 5.20
CA ARG A 117 8.63 3.85 4.28
C ARG A 117 8.79 3.38 2.85
N LYS A 118 7.96 3.88 1.95
CA LYS A 118 8.04 3.57 0.52
C LYS A 118 9.40 3.97 -0.03
N GLN A 119 10.10 3.03 -0.65
CA GLN A 119 11.43 3.29 -1.22
C GLN A 119 11.33 4.00 -2.58
N THR A 120 10.34 3.63 -3.39
CA THR A 120 10.18 4.17 -4.74
C THR A 120 8.81 4.84 -4.88
N PRO A 121 8.71 6.17 -4.66
CA PRO A 121 7.48 6.92 -4.95
C PRO A 121 7.07 6.75 -6.41
N ALA A 122 5.76 6.60 -6.66
CA ALA A 122 5.23 6.31 -7.99
C ALA A 122 5.15 7.56 -8.85
N ALA A 123 5.87 7.62 -9.98
CA ALA A 123 5.71 8.69 -10.97
C ALA A 123 5.59 10.10 -10.35
N PHE A 124 4.38 10.70 -10.41
CA PHE A 124 4.14 12.05 -9.86
C PHE A 124 4.20 12.12 -8.33
N GLU A 125 4.05 11.03 -7.61
CA GLU A 125 4.25 11.00 -6.15
C GLU A 125 5.65 11.47 -5.76
N ALA A 126 6.66 11.22 -6.60
CA ALA A 126 8.05 11.64 -6.37
C ALA A 126 8.25 13.17 -6.27
N TYR A 127 7.26 13.97 -6.66
CA TYR A 127 7.26 15.42 -6.43
C TYR A 127 6.89 15.81 -4.99
N PHE A 128 6.29 14.88 -4.22
CA PHE A 128 5.66 15.18 -2.93
C PHE A 128 6.17 14.33 -1.78
N THR A 129 6.77 13.17 -2.07
CA THR A 129 7.34 12.28 -1.06
C THR A 129 8.77 11.90 -1.37
N ARG A 130 9.53 11.64 -0.31
CA ARG A 130 10.88 11.07 -0.40
C ARG A 130 10.83 9.55 -0.34
N GLY A 131 11.64 8.89 -1.15
CA GLY A 131 11.90 7.46 -1.02
C GLY A 131 12.95 7.16 0.05
N GLU A 132 12.74 6.08 0.81
CA GLU A 132 13.69 5.60 1.81
C GLU A 132 13.88 4.08 1.70
N SER A 133 15.12 3.64 1.53
CA SER A 133 15.44 2.22 1.45
C SER A 133 15.35 1.55 2.83
N GLY A 134 14.76 0.36 2.87
CA GLY A 134 14.64 -0.41 4.10
C GLY A 134 14.31 -1.88 3.81
N PRO A 135 14.22 -2.71 4.84
CA PRO A 135 13.96 -4.15 4.69
C PRO A 135 12.54 -4.47 4.22
N HIS A 136 11.61 -3.52 4.26
CA HIS A 136 10.19 -3.70 3.94
C HIS A 136 9.52 -4.83 4.73
N THR A 137 9.93 -5.03 5.97
CA THR A 137 9.42 -6.10 6.85
C THR A 137 9.04 -5.58 8.22
N ILE A 138 8.02 -6.20 8.82
CA ILE A 138 7.54 -5.96 10.19
C ILE A 138 7.41 -7.32 10.88
N ASN A 139 8.03 -7.48 12.06
CA ASN A 139 7.94 -8.71 12.83
C ASN A 139 6.71 -8.68 13.76
N THR A 140 6.00 -9.81 13.81
CA THR A 140 4.82 -10.00 14.66
C THR A 140 4.82 -11.40 15.27
N GLU A 141 3.87 -11.69 16.15
CA GLU A 141 3.73 -13.04 16.75
C GLU A 141 3.39 -14.14 15.74
N PHE A 142 2.80 -13.80 14.60
CA PHE A 142 2.51 -14.77 13.54
C PHE A 142 3.61 -14.88 12.48
N GLY A 143 4.71 -14.16 12.64
CA GLY A 143 5.86 -14.20 11.76
C GLY A 143 6.23 -12.84 11.18
N THR A 144 7.01 -12.87 10.11
CA THR A 144 7.48 -11.68 9.40
C THR A 144 6.50 -11.27 8.32
N ILE A 145 5.93 -10.08 8.45
CA ILE A 145 5.10 -9.45 7.42
C ILE A 145 6.01 -8.75 6.42
N GLY A 146 5.83 -9.03 5.14
CA GLY A 146 6.41 -8.24 4.05
C GLY A 146 5.45 -7.14 3.60
N VAL A 147 5.97 -5.96 3.28
CA VAL A 147 5.17 -4.82 2.83
C VAL A 147 5.74 -4.27 1.53
N GLY A 148 4.92 -4.21 0.48
CA GLY A 148 5.21 -3.49 -0.75
C GLY A 148 4.13 -2.45 -0.99
N ILE A 149 4.50 -1.17 -1.02
CA ILE A 149 3.52 -0.10 -1.13
C ILE A 149 3.27 0.24 -2.60
N CYS A 150 2.07 -0.14 -3.10
CA CYS A 150 1.54 0.28 -4.39
C CYS A 150 2.48 -0.06 -5.58
N TYR A 151 2.99 0.95 -6.26
CA TYR A 151 3.88 0.86 -7.42
C TYR A 151 5.10 -0.05 -7.19
N GLU A 152 5.60 -0.14 -5.96
CA GLU A 152 6.75 -0.99 -5.64
C GLU A 152 6.50 -2.46 -5.97
N ASN A 153 5.23 -2.91 -5.89
CA ASN A 153 4.86 -4.28 -6.23
C ASN A 153 5.02 -4.62 -7.72
N MET A 154 5.24 -3.62 -8.57
CA MET A 154 5.61 -3.79 -9.97
C MET A 154 7.13 -3.90 -10.15
N LEU A 155 7.94 -3.62 -9.12
CA LEU A 155 9.39 -3.55 -9.17
C LEU A 155 10.04 -4.83 -8.62
N SER A 156 11.05 -5.31 -9.33
CA SER A 156 11.69 -6.61 -9.07
C SER A 156 12.40 -6.71 -7.72
N TYR A 157 12.72 -5.60 -7.08
CA TYR A 157 13.38 -5.65 -5.78
C TYR A 157 12.44 -6.10 -4.66
N ILE A 158 11.15 -5.80 -4.72
CA ILE A 158 10.18 -6.22 -3.69
C ILE A 158 10.12 -7.74 -3.54
N PRO A 159 9.75 -8.54 -4.56
CA PRO A 159 9.70 -9.99 -4.35
C PRO A 159 11.07 -10.61 -4.00
N ARG A 160 12.18 -9.99 -4.42
CA ARG A 160 13.52 -10.43 -4.02
C ARG A 160 13.82 -10.13 -2.55
N LEU A 161 13.41 -8.97 -2.03
CA LEU A 161 13.50 -8.63 -0.61
C LEU A 161 12.62 -9.58 0.23
N MET A 162 11.37 -9.80 -0.19
CA MET A 162 10.46 -10.73 0.50
C MET A 162 11.05 -12.13 0.59
N PHE A 163 11.64 -12.61 -0.51
CA PHE A 163 12.33 -13.89 -0.54
C PHE A 163 13.55 -13.90 0.40
N ALA A 164 14.40 -12.88 0.33
CA ALA A 164 15.63 -12.78 1.14
C ALA A 164 15.34 -12.73 2.65
N HIS A 165 14.24 -12.09 3.05
CA HIS A 165 13.79 -11.99 4.44
C HIS A 165 12.87 -13.14 4.88
N SER A 166 12.62 -14.12 4.00
CA SER A 166 11.77 -15.29 4.29
C SER A 166 10.42 -14.91 4.91
N VAL A 167 9.74 -13.87 4.35
CA VAL A 167 8.48 -13.37 4.89
C VAL A 167 7.40 -14.45 4.94
N ASP A 168 6.45 -14.30 5.86
CA ASP A 168 5.37 -15.27 6.09
C ASP A 168 4.05 -14.85 5.42
N ILE A 169 3.84 -13.57 5.23
CA ILE A 169 2.69 -12.98 4.55
C ILE A 169 3.07 -11.69 3.86
N MET A 170 2.50 -11.41 2.69
CA MET A 170 2.72 -10.19 1.92
C MET A 170 1.53 -9.26 2.00
N LEU A 171 1.75 -8.01 2.40
CA LEU A 171 0.76 -6.93 2.37
C LEU A 171 1.11 -5.93 1.27
N MET A 172 0.12 -5.59 0.47
CA MET A 172 0.26 -4.71 -0.69
C MET A 172 -0.80 -3.59 -0.64
N PRO A 173 -0.63 -2.56 0.22
CA PRO A 173 -1.52 -1.40 0.24
C PRO A 173 -1.32 -0.56 -1.02
N HIS A 174 -2.43 -0.18 -1.67
CA HIS A 174 -2.46 0.57 -2.92
C HIS A 174 -3.37 1.80 -2.85
N SER A 175 -3.01 2.83 -3.61
CA SER A 175 -3.85 3.90 -4.14
C SER A 175 -3.64 3.92 -5.65
N ALA A 176 -4.06 2.86 -6.32
CA ALA A 176 -3.80 2.64 -7.74
C ALA A 176 -5.06 2.92 -8.57
N PRO A 177 -5.21 4.15 -9.13
CA PRO A 177 -6.30 4.46 -10.05
C PRO A 177 -6.07 3.77 -11.39
N SER A 178 -7.14 3.49 -12.11
CA SER A 178 -7.04 3.05 -13.51
C SER A 178 -6.35 4.15 -14.33
N PRO A 179 -5.40 3.82 -15.21
CA PRO A 179 -4.82 4.79 -16.12
C PRO A 179 -5.89 5.42 -17.02
N MET A 180 -5.75 6.71 -17.35
CA MET A 180 -6.63 7.35 -18.31
C MET A 180 -6.33 6.86 -19.72
N GLU A 181 -7.38 6.55 -20.46
CA GLU A 181 -7.27 6.24 -21.87
C GLU A 181 -6.82 7.48 -22.67
N SER A 182 -5.83 7.31 -23.53
CA SER A 182 -5.28 8.36 -24.38
C SER A 182 -4.56 7.75 -25.58
N ILE A 183 -4.08 8.57 -26.51
CA ILE A 183 -3.25 8.11 -27.64
C ILE A 183 -1.99 7.36 -27.13
N LEU A 184 -1.41 7.80 -26.01
CA LEU A 184 -0.23 7.16 -25.41
C LEU A 184 -0.58 5.99 -24.46
N THR A 185 -1.83 5.89 -24.07
CA THR A 185 -2.35 4.83 -23.18
C THR A 185 -3.64 4.27 -23.79
N PRO A 186 -3.53 3.42 -24.81
CA PRO A 186 -4.72 2.84 -25.46
C PRO A 186 -5.49 1.94 -24.51
N ARG A 187 -6.75 1.70 -24.78
CA ARG A 187 -7.67 0.87 -23.99
C ARG A 187 -7.04 -0.47 -23.58
N SER A 188 -6.34 -1.13 -24.49
CA SER A 188 -5.65 -2.39 -24.20
C SER A 188 -4.58 -2.27 -23.11
N ALA A 189 -3.91 -1.12 -23.02
CA ALA A 189 -2.93 -0.86 -21.95
C ALA A 189 -3.62 -0.61 -20.60
N VAL A 190 -4.77 0.06 -20.58
CA VAL A 190 -5.63 0.25 -19.40
C VAL A 190 -6.14 -1.11 -18.92
N ASP A 191 -6.66 -1.93 -19.81
CA ASP A 191 -7.18 -3.26 -19.49
C ASP A 191 -6.06 -4.19 -18.95
N ALA A 192 -4.87 -4.14 -19.57
CA ALA A 192 -3.70 -4.88 -19.08
C ALA A 192 -3.24 -4.43 -17.68
N PHE A 193 -3.27 -3.12 -17.40
CA PHE A 193 -2.96 -2.59 -16.07
C PHE A 193 -3.97 -3.09 -15.02
N ASN A 194 -5.26 -2.97 -15.32
CA ASN A 194 -6.32 -3.40 -14.43
C ASN A 194 -6.28 -4.94 -14.21
N ALA A 195 -5.99 -5.72 -15.24
CA ALA A 195 -5.82 -7.17 -15.13
C ALA A 195 -4.62 -7.54 -14.24
N ASN A 196 -3.48 -6.83 -14.36
CA ASN A 196 -2.34 -7.02 -13.48
C ASN A 196 -2.69 -6.70 -12.02
N LEU A 197 -3.38 -5.59 -11.76
CA LEU A 197 -3.81 -5.21 -10.43
C LEU A 197 -4.77 -6.25 -9.83
N LYS A 198 -5.75 -6.68 -10.64
CA LYS A 198 -6.73 -7.71 -10.26
C LYS A 198 -6.09 -9.05 -9.87
N GLY A 199 -5.02 -9.46 -10.58
CA GLY A 199 -4.31 -10.73 -10.32
C GLY A 199 -3.14 -10.62 -9.34
N LEU A 200 -2.89 -9.45 -8.74
CA LEU A 200 -1.64 -9.17 -8.05
C LEU A 200 -1.42 -10.06 -6.82
N ALA A 201 -2.45 -10.25 -5.98
CA ALA A 201 -2.35 -11.12 -4.80
C ALA A 201 -2.02 -12.56 -5.18
N GLN A 202 -2.73 -13.13 -6.16
CA GLN A 202 -2.46 -14.49 -6.65
C GLN A 202 -1.06 -14.63 -7.23
N ASN A 203 -0.60 -13.64 -8.01
CA ASN A 203 0.72 -13.65 -8.60
C ASN A 203 1.82 -13.66 -7.54
N TYR A 204 1.71 -12.84 -6.48
CA TYR A 204 2.67 -12.82 -5.38
C TYR A 204 2.60 -14.09 -4.54
N ALA A 205 1.40 -14.60 -4.25
CA ALA A 205 1.24 -15.85 -3.52
C ALA A 205 1.88 -17.02 -4.28
N GLY A 206 1.63 -17.14 -5.58
CA GLY A 206 2.26 -18.17 -6.43
C GLY A 206 3.77 -18.00 -6.58
N LEU A 207 4.27 -16.76 -6.62
CA LEU A 207 5.68 -16.43 -6.77
C LEU A 207 6.51 -16.76 -5.52
N LEU A 208 5.95 -16.52 -4.33
CA LEU A 208 6.66 -16.63 -3.05
C LEU A 208 6.23 -17.86 -2.23
N GLY A 209 5.08 -18.46 -2.52
CA GLY A 209 4.51 -19.57 -1.74
C GLY A 209 4.03 -19.13 -0.34
N ILE A 210 3.55 -17.90 -0.22
CA ILE A 210 3.03 -17.28 1.00
C ILE A 210 1.69 -16.61 0.72
N PRO A 211 0.82 -16.40 1.73
CA PRO A 211 -0.38 -15.60 1.53
C PRO A 211 -0.03 -14.18 1.11
N ALA A 212 -0.87 -13.61 0.25
CA ALA A 212 -0.73 -12.24 -0.22
C ALA A 212 -2.07 -11.50 -0.18
N VAL A 213 -2.04 -10.28 0.32
CA VAL A 213 -3.19 -9.41 0.49
C VAL A 213 -2.95 -8.12 -0.28
N MET A 214 -3.73 -7.87 -1.31
CA MET A 214 -3.73 -6.62 -2.06
C MET A 214 -4.92 -5.78 -1.61
N ILE A 215 -4.66 -4.56 -1.19
CA ILE A 215 -5.66 -3.63 -0.65
C ILE A 215 -5.63 -2.36 -1.48
N ASN A 216 -6.71 -2.03 -2.19
CA ASN A 216 -6.80 -0.82 -2.99
C ASN A 216 -7.95 0.07 -2.53
N LYS A 217 -7.93 1.33 -2.94
CA LYS A 217 -9.05 2.25 -2.81
C LYS A 217 -10.15 1.94 -3.81
N SER A 218 -11.32 2.49 -3.57
CA SER A 218 -12.45 2.59 -4.49
C SER A 218 -12.82 4.04 -4.76
N GLY A 219 -13.74 4.26 -5.69
CA GLY A 219 -14.35 5.54 -5.96
C GLY A 219 -13.62 6.43 -6.94
N ARG A 220 -14.14 7.65 -7.09
CA ARG A 220 -13.60 8.65 -8.03
C ARG A 220 -12.26 9.18 -7.53
N TRP A 221 -11.34 9.35 -8.47
CA TRP A 221 -10.06 9.99 -8.22
C TRP A 221 -9.84 11.17 -9.15
N GLU A 222 -9.41 12.28 -8.56
CA GLU A 222 -9.14 13.50 -9.28
C GLU A 222 -7.91 14.20 -8.73
N THR A 223 -7.00 14.63 -9.62
CA THR A 223 -5.81 15.37 -9.24
C THR A 223 -5.31 16.27 -10.36
N PRO A 224 -4.88 17.50 -10.08
CA PRO A 224 -4.13 18.30 -11.02
C PRO A 224 -2.79 17.63 -11.37
N LEU A 225 -2.26 17.89 -12.56
CA LEU A 225 -0.92 17.44 -12.94
C LEU A 225 0.14 18.36 -12.34
N PRO A 226 1.21 17.83 -11.71
CA PRO A 226 2.20 18.64 -11.00
C PRO A 226 2.88 19.71 -11.84
N LEU A 227 3.12 19.43 -13.13
CA LEU A 227 3.80 20.35 -14.06
C LEU A 227 2.84 21.26 -14.82
N ILE A 228 1.55 20.91 -14.85
CA ILE A 228 0.51 21.59 -15.62
C ILE A 228 -0.75 21.65 -14.75
N PRO A 229 -0.77 22.45 -13.67
CA PRO A 229 -1.82 22.39 -12.63
C PRO A 229 -3.21 22.82 -13.11
N PHE A 230 -3.32 23.44 -14.28
CA PHE A 230 -4.62 23.73 -14.92
C PHE A 230 -5.22 22.51 -15.66
N LEU A 231 -4.46 21.42 -15.83
CA LEU A 231 -4.96 20.15 -16.33
C LEU A 231 -5.22 19.21 -15.17
N THR A 232 -6.47 18.83 -15.01
CA THR A 232 -6.91 17.86 -14.01
C THR A 232 -7.02 16.48 -14.62
N GLN A 233 -6.36 15.51 -14.02
CA GLN A 233 -6.55 14.11 -14.31
C GLN A 233 -7.76 13.60 -13.53
N VAL A 234 -8.72 12.99 -14.20
CA VAL A 234 -9.91 12.36 -13.61
C VAL A 234 -9.92 10.90 -13.97
N SER A 235 -10.04 10.03 -12.98
CA SER A 235 -10.14 8.58 -13.13
C SER A 235 -10.92 7.98 -11.95
N ALA A 236 -10.82 6.67 -11.76
CA ALA A 236 -11.36 5.98 -10.61
C ALA A 236 -10.38 4.93 -10.09
N PHE A 237 -10.43 4.70 -8.80
CA PHE A 237 -9.82 3.53 -8.20
C PHE A 237 -10.72 2.31 -8.52
N PRO A 238 -10.21 1.30 -9.22
CA PRO A 238 -11.04 0.17 -9.67
C PRO A 238 -11.34 -0.82 -8.56
N GLY A 239 -10.79 -0.63 -7.36
CA GLY A 239 -10.87 -1.59 -6.29
C GLY A 239 -9.98 -2.81 -6.51
N TYR A 240 -10.59 -4.00 -6.63
CA TYR A 240 -9.94 -5.31 -6.76
C TYR A 240 -9.17 -5.76 -5.52
N THR A 241 -9.44 -5.17 -4.35
CA THR A 241 -8.92 -5.68 -3.07
C THR A 241 -9.12 -7.18 -2.98
N SER A 242 -8.04 -7.93 -2.71
CA SER A 242 -8.06 -9.39 -2.80
C SER A 242 -7.15 -10.06 -1.79
N ILE A 243 -7.53 -11.26 -1.38
CA ILE A 243 -6.77 -12.15 -0.51
C ILE A 243 -6.50 -13.44 -1.26
N ALA A 244 -5.23 -13.84 -1.39
CA ALA A 244 -4.82 -15.12 -1.93
C ALA A 244 -4.06 -15.93 -0.87
N ASP A 245 -4.29 -17.25 -0.82
CA ASP A 245 -3.59 -18.15 0.09
C ASP A 245 -2.21 -18.55 -0.46
N SER A 246 -1.40 -19.14 0.37
CA SER A 246 -0.02 -19.56 0.11
C SER A 246 0.14 -20.55 -1.04
N ASP A 247 -0.93 -21.22 -1.47
CA ASP A 247 -0.97 -22.08 -2.67
C ASP A 247 -1.32 -21.33 -3.97
N GLY A 248 -1.57 -20.00 -3.89
CA GLY A 248 -2.00 -19.16 -5.00
C GLY A 248 -3.51 -19.13 -5.21
N THR A 249 -4.29 -19.81 -4.39
CA THR A 249 -5.75 -19.79 -4.47
C THR A 249 -6.30 -18.43 -4.08
N LEU A 250 -7.13 -17.82 -4.94
CA LEU A 250 -7.88 -16.61 -4.61
C LEU A 250 -8.98 -16.96 -3.62
N LYS A 251 -8.89 -16.42 -2.40
CA LYS A 251 -9.88 -16.65 -1.34
C LYS A 251 -11.07 -15.71 -1.48
N ALA A 252 -10.79 -14.42 -1.69
CA ALA A 252 -11.81 -13.41 -1.89
C ALA A 252 -11.27 -12.24 -2.73
N GLN A 253 -12.18 -11.54 -3.42
CA GLN A 253 -11.90 -10.32 -4.17
C GLN A 253 -13.14 -9.42 -4.21
N LEU A 254 -12.94 -8.11 -3.99
CA LEU A 254 -13.98 -7.09 -4.15
C LEU A 254 -14.04 -6.58 -5.61
N GLY A 255 -15.19 -6.03 -5.97
CA GLY A 255 -15.38 -5.22 -7.17
C GLY A 255 -14.99 -3.77 -6.97
N ALA A 256 -15.68 -2.83 -7.64
CA ALA A 256 -15.35 -1.40 -7.62
C ALA A 256 -15.86 -0.64 -6.36
N GLY A 257 -16.85 -1.19 -5.63
CA GLY A 257 -17.45 -0.52 -4.46
C GLY A 257 -16.64 -0.69 -3.17
N GLU A 258 -17.02 0.03 -2.13
CA GLU A 258 -16.48 -0.15 -0.79
C GLU A 258 -16.85 -1.50 -0.19
N GLY A 259 -16.01 -2.03 0.69
CA GLY A 259 -16.30 -3.28 1.37
C GLY A 259 -15.16 -3.84 2.21
N VAL A 260 -15.48 -4.93 2.89
CA VAL A 260 -14.55 -5.69 3.72
C VAL A 260 -14.57 -7.15 3.27
N ILE A 261 -13.41 -7.73 3.06
CA ILE A 261 -13.24 -9.18 2.91
C ILE A 261 -12.43 -9.72 4.10
N VAL A 262 -12.87 -10.86 4.63
CA VAL A 262 -12.22 -11.53 5.76
C VAL A 262 -12.06 -13.00 5.41
N GLU A 263 -10.81 -13.48 5.41
CA GLU A 263 -10.49 -14.85 5.04
C GLU A 263 -9.44 -15.47 5.95
N ASP A 264 -9.49 -16.77 6.07
CA ASP A 264 -8.43 -17.56 6.69
C ASP A 264 -7.35 -17.87 5.65
N VAL A 265 -6.10 -17.50 5.97
CA VAL A 265 -4.93 -17.82 5.15
C VAL A 265 -3.97 -18.74 5.88
N THR A 266 -3.24 -19.55 5.12
CA THR A 266 -2.34 -20.58 5.64
C THR A 266 -0.88 -20.08 5.66
N LEU A 267 -0.32 -19.94 6.85
CA LEU A 267 1.11 -19.69 7.06
C LEU A 267 1.83 -21.03 7.16
N ALA A 268 2.52 -21.44 6.11
CA ALA A 268 3.21 -22.72 6.03
C ALA A 268 4.63 -22.57 5.47
N ALA A 269 5.64 -22.86 6.29
CA ALA A 269 7.04 -22.76 5.86
C ALA A 269 7.36 -23.69 4.70
N SER A 270 6.71 -24.87 4.65
CA SER A 270 6.85 -25.86 3.58
C SER A 270 6.37 -25.39 2.20
N ARG A 271 5.46 -24.40 2.16
CA ARG A 271 4.97 -23.84 0.90
C ARG A 271 5.84 -22.72 0.34
N LYS A 272 6.71 -22.11 1.17
CA LYS A 272 7.62 -21.04 0.73
C LYS A 272 8.50 -21.52 -0.42
N LYS A 273 8.63 -20.70 -1.44
CA LYS A 273 9.50 -21.02 -2.57
C LYS A 273 10.97 -20.95 -2.13
N ASN A 274 11.77 -21.89 -2.63
CA ASN A 274 13.20 -21.99 -2.36
C ASN A 274 14.07 -21.44 -3.50
N VAL A 275 13.44 -20.80 -4.50
CA VAL A 275 14.11 -20.23 -5.65
C VAL A 275 13.86 -18.73 -5.70
N VAL A 276 14.91 -17.95 -5.88
CA VAL A 276 14.82 -16.50 -6.02
C VAL A 276 13.87 -16.14 -7.16
N PRO A 277 12.88 -15.24 -6.93
CA PRO A 277 11.95 -14.84 -7.98
C PRO A 277 12.65 -14.29 -9.22
N SER A 278 12.38 -14.90 -10.37
CA SER A 278 12.89 -14.42 -11.65
C SER A 278 12.05 -13.22 -12.12
N CYS A 279 12.71 -12.10 -12.38
CA CYS A 279 12.09 -10.87 -12.82
C CYS A 279 12.74 -10.37 -14.11
N ARG A 280 11.99 -9.62 -14.92
CA ARG A 280 12.50 -9.04 -16.18
C ARG A 280 13.15 -7.68 -15.91
N GLY A 281 14.44 -7.69 -15.55
CA GLY A 281 15.16 -6.47 -15.20
C GLY A 281 14.55 -5.79 -13.95
N ARG A 282 14.10 -4.53 -14.10
CA ARG A 282 13.47 -3.74 -13.02
C ARG A 282 12.05 -4.22 -12.66
N TRP A 283 11.37 -4.99 -13.51
CA TRP A 283 9.94 -5.24 -13.42
C TRP A 283 9.61 -6.67 -13.00
N THR A 284 8.54 -6.83 -12.23
CA THR A 284 8.01 -8.16 -11.87
C THR A 284 7.32 -8.86 -13.03
N GLY A 285 6.85 -8.12 -14.03
CA GLY A 285 6.11 -8.63 -15.17
C GLY A 285 6.29 -7.81 -16.44
N ARG A 286 5.42 -8.02 -17.41
CA ARG A 286 5.34 -7.20 -18.63
C ARG A 286 4.37 -6.06 -18.39
N PHE A 287 4.86 -4.83 -18.48
CA PHE A 287 4.05 -3.63 -18.35
C PHE A 287 4.05 -2.82 -19.63
N PRO A 288 2.97 -2.07 -19.93
CA PRO A 288 2.88 -1.18 -21.08
C PRO A 288 4.02 -0.17 -21.12
N TRP A 289 4.39 0.27 -22.31
CA TRP A 289 5.51 1.19 -22.50
C TRP A 289 5.36 2.50 -21.72
N GLY A 290 4.13 3.03 -21.61
CA GLY A 290 3.84 4.25 -20.84
C GLY A 290 4.29 4.18 -19.39
N ILE A 291 4.25 3.00 -18.73
CA ILE A 291 4.75 2.84 -17.35
C ILE A 291 6.28 2.94 -17.29
N ARG A 292 6.99 2.62 -18.38
CA ARG A 292 8.46 2.73 -18.42
C ARG A 292 8.93 4.18 -18.39
N ILE A 293 8.12 5.11 -18.88
CA ILE A 293 8.38 6.57 -18.83
C ILE A 293 8.32 7.08 -17.38
N TRP A 294 7.62 6.40 -16.48
CA TRP A 294 7.52 6.81 -15.08
C TRP A 294 8.88 7.00 -14.41
N ARG A 295 9.92 6.28 -14.84
CA ARG A 295 11.29 6.51 -14.34
C ARG A 295 11.80 7.94 -14.59
N LEU A 296 11.48 8.51 -15.75
CA LEU A 296 11.86 9.89 -16.05
C LEU A 296 11.08 10.85 -15.16
N VAL A 297 9.78 10.62 -15.01
CA VAL A 297 8.91 11.42 -14.13
C VAL A 297 9.36 11.31 -12.68
N GLU A 298 9.71 10.10 -12.20
CA GLU A 298 10.27 9.85 -10.86
C GLU A 298 11.57 10.66 -10.65
N ALA A 299 12.50 10.61 -11.61
CA ALA A 299 13.76 11.35 -11.50
C ALA A 299 13.55 12.87 -11.46
N MET A 300 12.70 13.40 -12.35
CA MET A 300 12.32 14.82 -12.37
C MET A 300 11.63 15.22 -11.06
N GLY A 301 10.70 14.38 -10.57
CA GLY A 301 9.99 14.60 -9.31
C GLY A 301 10.94 14.66 -8.13
N SER A 302 11.85 13.70 -8.01
CA SER A 302 12.84 13.64 -6.93
C SER A 302 13.77 14.86 -6.92
N ILE A 303 14.19 15.35 -8.09
CA ILE A 303 14.98 16.59 -8.20
C ILE A 303 14.15 17.79 -7.75
N SER A 304 12.93 17.95 -8.28
CA SER A 304 12.01 19.02 -7.89
C SER A 304 11.74 19.03 -6.39
N TYR A 305 11.44 17.85 -5.82
CA TYR A 305 11.23 17.66 -4.40
C TYR A 305 12.44 18.09 -3.57
N SER A 306 13.65 17.69 -3.96
CA SER A 306 14.88 18.01 -3.23
C SER A 306 15.17 19.52 -3.17
N LEU A 307 14.82 20.25 -4.22
CA LEU A 307 15.00 21.70 -4.35
C LEU A 307 13.92 22.52 -3.63
N SER A 308 12.76 21.93 -3.29
CA SER A 308 11.62 22.63 -2.70
C SER A 308 11.93 23.15 -1.30
N SER A 309 11.99 24.47 -1.14
CA SER A 309 12.08 25.13 0.18
C SER A 309 10.75 25.11 0.94
N GLU A 310 9.64 25.15 0.22
CA GLU A 310 8.29 25.04 0.80
C GLU A 310 8.09 23.71 1.50
N ARG A 311 8.46 22.59 0.84
CA ARG A 311 8.45 21.27 1.43
C ARG A 311 9.21 21.23 2.77
N LYS A 312 10.46 21.74 2.80
CA LYS A 312 11.29 21.77 4.01
C LYS A 312 10.62 22.53 5.15
N ARG A 313 10.02 23.69 4.84
CA ARG A 313 9.33 24.52 5.84
C ARG A 313 8.11 23.79 6.42
N ARG A 314 7.24 23.24 5.53
CA ARG A 314 6.03 22.53 5.96
C ARG A 314 6.35 21.27 6.76
N ALA A 315 7.29 20.43 6.32
CA ALA A 315 7.70 19.24 7.05
C ALA A 315 8.21 19.59 8.46
N ARG A 316 9.06 20.60 8.60
CA ARG A 316 9.54 21.05 9.92
C ARG A 316 8.41 21.49 10.85
N SER A 317 7.45 22.26 10.34
CA SER A 317 6.33 22.76 11.16
C SER A 317 5.37 21.65 11.62
N ILE A 318 5.36 20.51 10.96
CA ILE A 318 4.52 19.35 11.34
C ILE A 318 5.31 18.39 12.24
N SER A 319 6.61 18.20 11.97
CA SER A 319 7.47 17.26 12.73
C SER A 319 7.82 17.76 14.14
N SER A 320 7.69 19.08 14.38
CA SER A 320 7.93 19.71 15.69
C SER A 320 6.76 19.52 16.64
#